data_02621ce4ca52584280fcfc26cafc33ba
#
_entry.id   02621ce4ca52584280fcfc26cafc33ba
#
_cell.length_a   1.000
_cell.length_b   1.000
_cell.length_c   1.000
_cell.angle_alpha   90.00
_cell.angle_beta   90.00
_cell.angle_gamma   90.00
#
_symmetry.space_group_name_H-M   'P 1'
#
loop_
_entity.id
_entity.type
_entity.pdbx_description
1 polymer ?
#
loop_
_entity_poly.entity_id
_entity_poly.type
_entity_poly.pdbx_seq_one_letter_code
_entity_poly.pdbx_strand_id
1 'polypeptide(L)'
;MISSNDFRPGVTVEIDGNVWQVVDFQHVKPGKGAAFVRTKMKNLQTGSVVERTFNAGEKVPKAHVDRRRMQYLYEADGAYTFMDNETYDQVELNVEQLGDAKNFLLENMEVSIMFFQGIVIGIDLPVAVELRVVETDPGIRGDTATGGNKPAVLETGYTVKVPLFIEVNDVLRIDTRTGQYIERA
;
A
#
# COMPACT_ATOMS: atom_id res chain seq x y z
N MET A 1 20.01 -16.91 4.81
CA MET A 1 20.55 -16.04 3.76
C MET A 1 20.02 -16.42 2.39
N ILE A 2 19.82 -15.45 1.51
CA ILE A 2 19.38 -15.67 0.14
C ILE A 2 20.43 -15.13 -0.83
N SER A 3 20.66 -15.84 -1.94
CA SER A 3 21.54 -15.39 -3.00
C SER A 3 20.84 -14.37 -3.89
N SER A 4 21.56 -13.37 -4.37
CA SER A 4 21.00 -12.41 -5.34
C SER A 4 20.52 -13.09 -6.62
N ASN A 5 21.06 -14.26 -6.94
CA ASN A 5 20.59 -15.05 -8.09
C ASN A 5 19.17 -15.60 -7.90
N ASP A 6 18.70 -15.66 -6.67
CA ASP A 6 17.38 -16.19 -6.32
C ASP A 6 16.35 -15.08 -6.06
N PHE A 7 16.71 -13.83 -6.33
CA PHE A 7 15.79 -12.72 -6.17
C PHE A 7 14.60 -12.87 -7.12
N ARG A 8 13.40 -12.68 -6.57
CA ARG A 8 12.13 -12.65 -7.29
C ARG A 8 11.25 -11.56 -6.67
N PRO A 9 10.33 -10.97 -7.41
CA PRO A 9 9.37 -10.03 -6.83
C PRO A 9 8.68 -10.64 -5.62
N GLY A 10 8.63 -9.89 -4.52
CA GLY A 10 8.05 -10.33 -3.26
C GLY A 10 9.06 -10.88 -2.24
N VAL A 11 10.27 -11.21 -2.64
CA VAL A 11 11.34 -11.63 -1.71
C VAL A 11 11.68 -10.47 -0.79
N THR A 12 11.78 -10.75 0.53
CA THR A 12 12.14 -9.74 1.53
C THR A 12 13.52 -10.04 2.12
N VAL A 13 14.33 -8.99 2.20
CA VAL A 13 15.69 -9.05 2.71
C VAL A 13 15.92 -7.99 3.78
N GLU A 14 16.88 -8.24 4.66
CA GLU A 14 17.28 -7.29 5.70
C GLU A 14 18.59 -6.62 5.30
N ILE A 15 18.60 -5.29 5.23
CA ILE A 15 19.79 -4.52 4.90
C ILE A 15 19.83 -3.31 5.84
N ASP A 16 20.92 -3.18 6.59
CA ASP A 16 21.14 -2.08 7.53
C ASP A 16 19.98 -1.88 8.53
N GLY A 17 19.43 -2.99 9.01
CA GLY A 17 18.33 -2.97 9.98
C GLY A 17 16.95 -2.66 9.39
N ASN A 18 16.86 -2.50 8.08
CA ASN A 18 15.59 -2.25 7.39
C ASN A 18 15.15 -3.47 6.59
N VAL A 19 13.85 -3.60 6.42
CA VAL A 19 13.27 -4.66 5.59
C VAL A 19 12.96 -4.11 4.21
N TRP A 20 13.53 -4.73 3.20
CA TRP A 20 13.37 -4.37 1.80
C TRP A 20 12.69 -5.50 1.03
N GLN A 21 11.75 -5.17 0.19
CA GLN A 21 11.08 -6.11 -0.68
C GLN A 21 11.56 -5.91 -2.12
N VAL A 22 11.95 -6.99 -2.77
CA VAL A 22 12.30 -6.96 -4.20
C VAL A 22 11.03 -6.69 -5.00
N VAL A 23 11.02 -5.62 -5.78
CA VAL A 23 9.92 -5.22 -6.66
C VAL A 23 10.19 -5.71 -8.07
N ASP A 24 11.43 -5.55 -8.53
CA ASP A 24 11.86 -5.95 -9.86
C ASP A 24 13.36 -6.24 -9.83
N PHE A 25 13.83 -7.03 -10.79
CA PHE A 25 15.25 -7.38 -10.86
C PHE A 25 15.65 -7.66 -12.30
N GLN A 26 16.94 -7.48 -12.58
CA GLN A 26 17.53 -7.78 -13.86
C GLN A 26 18.92 -8.39 -13.67
N HIS A 27 19.13 -9.58 -14.21
CA HIS A 27 20.45 -10.19 -14.28
C HIS A 27 21.21 -9.61 -15.47
N VAL A 28 22.38 -9.06 -15.22
CA VAL A 28 23.23 -8.45 -16.25
C VAL A 28 24.56 -9.19 -16.31
N LYS A 29 24.89 -9.66 -17.52
CA LYS A 29 26.17 -10.27 -17.83
C LYS A 29 26.91 -9.37 -18.81
N PRO A 30 27.77 -8.45 -18.33
CA PRO A 30 28.49 -7.54 -19.23
C PRO A 30 29.52 -8.32 -20.04
N GLY A 31 29.85 -7.81 -21.22
CA GLY A 31 30.91 -8.41 -22.04
C GLY A 31 32.30 -8.34 -21.41
N LYS A 32 32.50 -7.37 -20.51
CA LYS A 32 33.70 -7.24 -19.68
C LYS A 32 33.25 -6.95 -18.24
N GLY A 33 33.86 -7.65 -17.28
CA GLY A 33 33.53 -7.49 -15.86
C GLY A 33 32.66 -8.60 -15.31
N ALA A 34 32.39 -8.53 -14.00
CA ALA A 34 31.61 -9.53 -13.31
C ALA A 34 30.11 -9.35 -13.54
N ALA A 35 29.37 -10.45 -13.58
CA ALA A 35 27.93 -10.44 -13.64
C ALA A 35 27.34 -9.81 -12.37
N PHE A 36 26.23 -9.11 -12.52
CA PHE A 36 25.55 -8.45 -11.39
C PHE A 36 24.04 -8.52 -11.54
N VAL A 37 23.34 -8.25 -10.42
CA VAL A 37 21.87 -8.20 -10.38
C VAL A 37 21.47 -6.79 -10.02
N ARG A 38 20.82 -6.11 -10.96
CA ARG A 38 20.23 -4.78 -10.71
C ARG A 38 18.84 -4.97 -10.12
N THR A 39 18.62 -4.46 -8.93
CA THR A 39 17.42 -4.76 -8.16
C THR A 39 16.71 -3.48 -7.76
N LYS A 40 15.41 -3.42 -8.04
CA LYS A 40 14.53 -2.38 -7.55
C LYS A 40 13.90 -2.88 -6.26
N MET A 41 14.06 -2.14 -5.17
CA MET A 41 13.65 -2.55 -3.84
C MET A 41 12.78 -1.50 -3.18
N LYS A 42 11.78 -1.95 -2.45
CA LYS A 42 10.89 -1.09 -1.68
C LYS A 42 11.16 -1.29 -0.20
N ASN A 43 11.41 -0.20 0.51
CA ASN A 43 11.47 -0.22 1.98
C ASN A 43 10.07 -0.37 2.52
N LEU A 44 9.78 -1.47 3.23
CA LEU A 44 8.43 -1.74 3.73
C LEU A 44 8.04 -0.81 4.89
N GLN A 45 8.98 -0.17 5.55
CA GLN A 45 8.72 0.75 6.66
C GLN A 45 8.44 2.16 6.16
N THR A 46 9.18 2.64 5.15
CA THR A 46 9.07 4.01 4.64
C THR A 46 8.32 4.13 3.33
N GLY A 47 8.18 3.04 2.58
CA GLY A 47 7.59 3.05 1.24
C GLY A 47 8.54 3.51 0.13
N SER A 48 9.76 3.91 0.47
CA SER A 48 10.75 4.37 -0.50
C SER A 48 11.16 3.26 -1.44
N VAL A 49 11.30 3.58 -2.73
CA VAL A 49 11.78 2.65 -3.74
C VAL A 49 13.16 3.11 -4.19
N VAL A 50 14.15 2.21 -4.10
CA VAL A 50 15.52 2.49 -4.53
C VAL A 50 15.99 1.39 -5.47
N GLU A 51 16.99 1.71 -6.28
CA GLU A 51 17.67 0.73 -7.10
C GLU A 51 19.03 0.41 -6.47
N ARG A 52 19.33 -0.88 -6.33
CA ARG A 52 20.59 -1.36 -5.76
C ARG A 52 21.13 -2.49 -6.61
N THR A 53 22.44 -2.49 -6.78
CA THR A 53 23.15 -3.50 -7.55
C THR A 53 23.86 -4.46 -6.61
N PHE A 54 23.69 -5.76 -6.84
CA PHE A 54 24.35 -6.83 -6.11
C PHE A 54 25.24 -7.61 -7.07
N ASN A 55 26.38 -8.08 -6.59
CA ASN A 55 27.17 -9.03 -7.36
C ASN A 55 26.36 -10.32 -7.55
N ALA A 56 26.54 -10.97 -8.70
CA ALA A 56 25.89 -12.25 -8.93
C ALA A 56 26.31 -13.26 -7.86
N GLY A 57 25.34 -13.90 -7.21
CA GLY A 57 25.60 -14.86 -6.14
C GLY A 57 25.89 -14.24 -4.78
N GLU A 58 25.85 -12.90 -4.66
CA GLU A 58 26.03 -12.24 -3.36
C GLU A 58 24.92 -12.65 -2.41
N LYS A 59 25.29 -12.98 -1.17
CA LYS A 59 24.33 -13.43 -0.17
C LYS A 59 23.90 -12.28 0.73
N VAL A 60 22.59 -12.20 0.97
CA VAL A 60 21.96 -11.16 1.78
C VAL A 60 21.06 -11.85 2.81
N PRO A 61 20.99 -11.36 4.05
CA PRO A 61 20.07 -11.91 5.04
C PRO A 61 18.62 -11.82 4.56
N LYS A 62 17.92 -12.95 4.61
CA LYS A 62 16.50 -12.98 4.29
C LYS A 62 15.69 -12.48 5.48
N ALA A 63 14.74 -11.58 5.26
CA ALA A 63 13.84 -11.10 6.29
C ALA A 63 12.57 -11.95 6.30
N HIS A 64 12.23 -12.50 7.47
CA HIS A 64 10.98 -13.23 7.65
C HIS A 64 9.91 -12.25 8.10
N VAL A 65 9.01 -11.91 7.17
CA VAL A 65 7.87 -11.03 7.43
C VAL A 65 6.64 -11.88 7.69
N ASP A 66 6.05 -11.70 8.86
CA ASP A 66 4.81 -12.36 9.24
C ASP A 66 3.64 -11.47 8.80
N ARG A 67 2.72 -12.03 8.02
CA ARG A 67 1.52 -11.34 7.56
C ARG A 67 0.33 -11.91 8.29
N ARG A 68 -0.43 -11.04 8.96
CA ARG A 68 -1.63 -11.45 9.69
C ARG A 68 -2.84 -10.73 9.13
N ARG A 69 -3.90 -11.49 8.89
CA ARG A 69 -5.19 -10.93 8.56
C ARG A 69 -5.83 -10.35 9.80
N MET A 70 -6.14 -9.07 9.74
CA MET A 70 -6.74 -8.34 10.84
C MET A 70 -7.95 -7.57 10.39
N GLN A 71 -8.86 -7.32 11.31
CA GLN A 71 -10.04 -6.52 11.10
C GLN A 71 -9.83 -5.16 11.74
N TYR A 72 -10.06 -4.09 10.96
CA TYR A 72 -10.06 -2.75 11.52
C TYR A 72 -11.33 -2.55 12.35
N LEU A 73 -11.17 -2.16 13.61
CA LEU A 73 -12.29 -1.98 14.53
C LEU A 73 -12.73 -0.52 14.61
N TYR A 74 -11.86 0.37 15.07
CA TYR A 74 -12.19 1.78 15.28
C TYR A 74 -10.95 2.64 15.44
N GLU A 75 -11.15 3.94 15.34
CA GLU A 75 -10.13 4.95 15.63
C GLU A 75 -10.56 5.76 16.86
N ALA A 76 -9.62 6.04 17.75
CA ALA A 76 -9.83 6.88 18.92
C ALA A 76 -8.53 7.65 19.21
N ASP A 77 -8.62 8.97 19.23
CA ASP A 77 -7.50 9.87 19.54
C ASP A 77 -6.23 9.61 18.73
N GLY A 78 -6.39 9.30 17.44
CA GLY A 78 -5.27 9.02 16.55
C GLY A 78 -4.73 7.61 16.63
N ALA A 79 -5.31 6.74 17.46
CA ALA A 79 -4.98 5.33 17.53
C ALA A 79 -6.01 4.49 16.79
N TYR A 80 -5.54 3.70 15.83
CA TYR A 80 -6.37 2.82 15.01
C TYR A 80 -6.21 1.40 15.54
N THR A 81 -7.30 0.80 15.98
CA THR A 81 -7.30 -0.53 16.59
C THR A 81 -7.68 -1.60 15.59
N PHE A 82 -6.86 -2.64 15.53
CA PHE A 82 -7.06 -3.80 14.65
C PHE A 82 -7.09 -5.07 15.50
N MET A 83 -7.88 -6.04 15.09
CA MET A 83 -8.00 -7.31 15.79
C MET A 83 -7.64 -8.47 14.85
N ASP A 84 -6.79 -9.38 15.34
CA ASP A 84 -6.47 -10.61 14.63
C ASP A 84 -7.71 -11.51 14.56
N ASN A 85 -8.09 -11.93 13.37
CA ASN A 85 -9.29 -12.76 13.17
C ASN A 85 -9.15 -14.16 13.75
N GLU A 86 -7.94 -14.65 13.98
CA GLU A 86 -7.68 -15.98 14.50
C GLU A 86 -7.50 -15.99 16.03
N THR A 87 -6.65 -15.08 16.52
CA THR A 87 -6.26 -15.05 17.94
C THR A 87 -7.06 -14.06 18.76
N TYR A 88 -7.78 -13.14 18.11
CA TYR A 88 -8.50 -12.02 18.72
C TYR A 88 -7.59 -11.02 19.45
N ASP A 89 -6.28 -11.11 19.27
CA ASP A 89 -5.34 -10.12 19.77
C ASP A 89 -5.54 -8.78 19.07
N GLN A 90 -5.41 -7.70 19.81
CA GLN A 90 -5.56 -6.35 19.29
C GLN A 90 -4.21 -5.66 19.17
N VAL A 91 -4.04 -4.87 18.13
CA VAL A 91 -2.89 -3.98 17.96
C VAL A 91 -3.39 -2.57 17.64
N GLU A 92 -2.67 -1.57 18.11
CA GLU A 92 -2.95 -0.17 17.79
C GLU A 92 -1.87 0.35 16.87
N LEU A 93 -2.28 1.04 15.81
CA LEU A 93 -1.39 1.73 14.89
C LEU A 93 -1.67 3.22 14.94
N ASN A 94 -0.62 4.02 14.84
CA ASN A 94 -0.77 5.47 14.74
C ASN A 94 -0.88 5.92 13.27
N VAL A 95 -1.15 7.20 13.06
CA VAL A 95 -1.32 7.78 11.73
C VAL A 95 -0.07 7.60 10.88
N GLU A 96 1.12 7.70 11.49
CA GLU A 96 2.39 7.57 10.78
C GLU A 96 2.60 6.14 10.25
N GLN A 97 2.24 5.14 11.06
CA GLN A 97 2.35 3.73 10.67
C GLN A 97 1.36 3.38 9.54
N LEU A 98 0.18 4.00 9.54
CA LEU A 98 -0.82 3.77 8.50
C LEU A 98 -0.48 4.45 7.17
N GLY A 99 0.13 5.64 7.24
CA GLY A 99 0.37 6.43 6.03
C GLY A 99 -0.94 6.72 5.30
N ASP A 100 -0.97 6.47 4.00
CA ASP A 100 -2.14 6.72 3.15
C ASP A 100 -3.28 5.73 3.37
N ALA A 101 -3.03 4.62 4.06
CA ALA A 101 -4.05 3.59 4.30
C ALA A 101 -5.26 4.16 5.06
N LYS A 102 -5.06 5.14 5.93
CA LYS A 102 -6.15 5.80 6.66
C LYS A 102 -7.23 6.37 5.76
N ASN A 103 -6.88 6.74 4.53
CA ASN A 103 -7.81 7.34 3.57
C ASN A 103 -8.85 6.33 3.06
N PHE A 104 -8.61 5.04 3.26
CA PHE A 104 -9.41 3.96 2.69
C PHE A 104 -10.00 3.01 3.74
N LEU A 105 -9.70 3.22 5.03
CA LEU A 105 -10.16 2.32 6.09
C LEU A 105 -11.60 2.61 6.49
N LEU A 106 -12.42 1.57 6.47
CA LEU A 106 -13.75 1.58 7.07
C LEU A 106 -13.80 0.55 8.20
N GLU A 107 -14.62 0.81 9.22
CA GLU A 107 -14.83 -0.12 10.32
C GLU A 107 -15.23 -1.50 9.78
N ASN A 108 -14.67 -2.54 10.38
CA ASN A 108 -14.87 -3.96 10.04
C ASN A 108 -14.21 -4.41 8.72
N MET A 109 -13.42 -3.54 8.10
CA MET A 109 -12.65 -3.92 6.91
C MET A 109 -11.53 -4.89 7.27
N GLU A 110 -11.33 -5.94 6.45
CA GLU A 110 -10.17 -6.81 6.57
C GLU A 110 -8.96 -6.21 5.88
N VAL A 111 -7.82 -6.28 6.58
CA VAL A 111 -6.52 -5.83 6.09
C VAL A 111 -5.47 -6.87 6.43
N SER A 112 -4.30 -6.77 5.80
CA SER A 112 -3.13 -7.54 6.21
C SER A 112 -2.13 -6.62 6.87
N ILE A 113 -1.68 -6.99 8.07
CA ILE A 113 -0.64 -6.24 8.78
C ILE A 113 0.64 -7.06 8.75
N MET A 114 1.73 -6.42 8.38
CA MET A 114 3.04 -7.05 8.29
C MET A 114 3.85 -6.79 9.55
N PHE A 115 4.40 -7.87 10.11
CA PHE A 115 5.24 -7.82 11.31
C PHE A 115 6.63 -8.35 10.98
N PHE A 116 7.64 -7.68 11.48
CA PHE A 116 9.02 -8.15 11.45
C PHE A 116 9.56 -8.13 12.87
N GLN A 117 9.94 -9.30 13.39
CA GLN A 117 10.41 -9.45 14.78
C GLN A 117 9.43 -8.85 15.81
N GLY A 118 8.15 -9.09 15.59
CA GLY A 118 7.09 -8.59 16.47
C GLY A 118 6.74 -7.12 16.33
N ILE A 119 7.39 -6.39 15.42
CA ILE A 119 7.15 -4.97 15.19
C ILE A 119 6.37 -4.80 13.89
N VAL A 120 5.35 -3.94 13.91
CA VAL A 120 4.59 -3.62 12.69
C VAL A 120 5.46 -2.82 11.75
N ILE A 121 5.59 -3.30 10.51
CA ILE A 121 6.38 -2.62 9.47
C ILE A 121 5.52 -2.12 8.31
N GLY A 122 4.25 -2.50 8.25
CA GLY A 122 3.37 -2.02 7.19
C GLY A 122 1.98 -2.63 7.25
N ILE A 123 1.12 -2.08 6.41
CA ILE A 123 -0.25 -2.53 6.25
C ILE A 123 -0.56 -2.65 4.76
N ASP A 124 -1.21 -3.74 4.36
CA ASP A 124 -1.70 -3.95 3.00
C ASP A 124 -3.22 -3.92 3.02
N LEU A 125 -3.79 -3.09 2.16
CA LEU A 125 -5.22 -3.00 1.94
C LEU A 125 -5.62 -3.84 0.73
N PRO A 126 -6.92 -4.20 0.60
CA PRO A 126 -7.43 -4.72 -0.68
C PRO A 126 -7.08 -3.75 -1.81
N VAL A 127 -6.88 -4.27 -3.02
CA VAL A 127 -6.50 -3.47 -4.19
C VAL A 127 -7.51 -2.37 -4.48
N ALA A 128 -8.79 -2.66 -4.24
CA ALA A 128 -9.87 -1.70 -4.41
C ALA A 128 -10.82 -1.77 -3.20
N VAL A 129 -11.37 -0.63 -2.84
CA VAL A 129 -12.35 -0.50 -1.77
C VAL A 129 -13.56 0.27 -2.27
N GLU A 130 -14.71 0.04 -1.64
CA GLU A 130 -15.94 0.76 -1.95
C GLU A 130 -16.20 1.80 -0.87
N LEU A 131 -16.26 3.07 -1.29
CA LEU A 131 -16.46 4.22 -0.39
C LEU A 131 -17.59 5.09 -0.91
N ARG A 132 -18.40 5.58 0.02
CA ARG A 132 -19.56 6.42 -0.30
C ARG A 132 -19.16 7.88 -0.34
N VAL A 133 -19.71 8.61 -1.31
CA VAL A 133 -19.56 10.07 -1.42
C VAL A 133 -20.44 10.74 -0.38
N VAL A 134 -19.86 11.59 0.45
CA VAL A 134 -20.58 12.38 1.46
C VAL A 134 -20.73 13.84 1.05
N GLU A 135 -19.87 14.35 0.16
CA GLU A 135 -19.94 15.72 -0.33
C GLU A 135 -19.36 15.79 -1.73
N THR A 136 -20.03 16.46 -2.63
CA THR A 136 -19.55 16.77 -3.97
C THR A 136 -20.37 17.91 -4.57
N ASP A 137 -19.78 18.64 -5.50
CA ASP A 137 -20.46 19.71 -6.21
C ASP A 137 -21.40 19.14 -7.28
N PRO A 138 -22.47 19.87 -7.63
CA PRO A 138 -23.29 19.51 -8.81
C PRO A 138 -22.42 19.57 -10.07
N GLY A 139 -22.53 18.56 -10.93
CA GLY A 139 -21.87 18.58 -12.23
C GLY A 139 -22.61 19.52 -13.18
N ILE A 140 -22.08 20.71 -13.40
CA ILE A 140 -22.68 21.68 -14.31
C ILE A 140 -22.11 21.46 -15.71
N ARG A 141 -22.99 21.17 -16.68
CA ARG A 141 -22.63 21.06 -18.09
C ARG A 141 -22.19 22.43 -18.60
N GLY A 142 -21.04 22.49 -19.27
CA GLY A 142 -20.57 23.69 -19.96
C GLY A 142 -19.37 24.36 -19.34
N ASP A 143 -18.97 24.00 -18.11
CA ASP A 143 -17.80 24.57 -17.47
C ASP A 143 -16.49 23.99 -18.00
N THR A 144 -16.53 22.86 -18.70
CA THR A 144 -15.35 22.29 -19.32
C THR A 144 -15.69 21.72 -20.69
N ALA A 145 -14.96 22.16 -21.68
CA ALA A 145 -15.09 21.67 -23.05
C ALA A 145 -14.64 20.22 -23.25
N THR A 146 -14.05 19.62 -22.22
CA THR A 146 -13.52 18.24 -22.30
C THR A 146 -13.81 17.54 -20.98
N GLY A 147 -14.80 16.64 -20.95
CA GLY A 147 -15.13 15.68 -19.92
C GLY A 147 -14.49 15.94 -18.56
N GLY A 148 -14.87 17.05 -17.91
CA GLY A 148 -14.22 17.49 -16.69
C GLY A 148 -14.44 16.56 -15.52
N ASN A 149 -13.56 16.67 -14.57
CA ASN A 149 -13.66 16.01 -13.27
C ASN A 149 -14.02 17.05 -12.21
N LYS A 150 -14.55 16.57 -11.11
CA LYS A 150 -14.84 17.39 -9.94
C LYS A 150 -14.34 16.66 -8.69
N PRO A 151 -14.07 17.38 -7.58
CA PRO A 151 -13.72 16.75 -6.33
C PRO A 151 -14.95 16.15 -5.66
N ALA A 152 -14.77 15.00 -5.02
CA ALA A 152 -15.76 14.36 -4.16
C ALA A 152 -15.10 13.97 -2.86
N VAL A 153 -15.75 14.28 -1.74
CA VAL A 153 -15.30 13.87 -0.41
C VAL A 153 -15.99 12.56 -0.07
N LEU A 154 -15.18 11.56 0.29
CA LEU A 154 -15.65 10.23 0.66
C LEU A 154 -15.88 10.14 2.16
N GLU A 155 -16.59 9.11 2.58
CA GLU A 155 -16.94 8.90 4.00
C GLU A 155 -15.75 8.77 4.95
N THR A 156 -14.56 8.46 4.43
CA THR A 156 -13.30 8.45 5.19
C THR A 156 -12.69 9.84 5.35
N GLY A 157 -13.22 10.85 4.68
CA GLY A 157 -12.65 12.20 4.62
C GLY A 157 -11.68 12.41 3.46
N TYR A 158 -11.36 11.36 2.72
CA TYR A 158 -10.47 11.46 1.56
C TYR A 158 -11.20 12.11 0.39
N THR A 159 -10.51 13.02 -0.31
CA THR A 159 -11.05 13.70 -1.49
C THR A 159 -10.45 13.09 -2.75
N VAL A 160 -11.30 12.73 -3.69
CA VAL A 160 -10.91 12.11 -4.95
C VAL A 160 -11.54 12.85 -6.13
N LYS A 161 -10.85 12.87 -7.26
CA LYS A 161 -11.41 13.43 -8.51
C LYS A 161 -12.30 12.39 -9.16
N VAL A 162 -13.52 12.80 -9.50
CA VAL A 162 -14.55 11.93 -10.06
C VAL A 162 -15.19 12.58 -11.29
N PRO A 163 -15.83 11.77 -12.17
CA PRO A 163 -16.63 12.31 -13.26
C PRO A 163 -17.78 13.21 -12.76
N LEU A 164 -18.23 14.11 -13.61
CA LEU A 164 -19.27 15.10 -13.24
C LEU A 164 -20.60 14.48 -12.86
N PHE A 165 -20.89 13.26 -13.32
CA PHE A 165 -22.18 12.59 -13.04
C PHE A 165 -22.28 12.00 -11.63
N ILE A 166 -21.20 11.97 -10.88
CA ILE A 166 -21.20 11.42 -9.52
C ILE A 166 -21.97 12.35 -8.58
N GLU A 167 -22.81 11.75 -7.74
CA GLU A 167 -23.64 12.46 -6.79
C GLU A 167 -23.37 12.00 -5.36
N VAL A 168 -23.85 12.79 -4.39
CA VAL A 168 -23.81 12.42 -2.97
C VAL A 168 -24.55 11.10 -2.77
N ASN A 169 -24.01 10.24 -1.92
CA ASN A 169 -24.47 8.87 -1.62
C ASN A 169 -24.13 7.83 -2.68
N ASP A 170 -23.53 8.20 -3.80
CA ASP A 170 -22.97 7.21 -4.71
C ASP A 170 -21.84 6.44 -4.03
N VAL A 171 -21.77 5.14 -4.25
CA VAL A 171 -20.68 4.29 -3.77
C VAL A 171 -19.69 4.11 -4.92
N LEU A 172 -18.45 4.44 -4.62
CA LEU A 172 -17.38 4.43 -5.63
C LEU A 172 -16.36 3.36 -5.31
N ARG A 173 -15.85 2.72 -6.36
CA ARG A 173 -14.70 1.84 -6.24
C ARG A 173 -13.44 2.66 -6.43
N ILE A 174 -12.56 2.61 -5.43
CA ILE A 174 -11.32 3.39 -5.38
C ILE A 174 -10.14 2.44 -5.37
N ASP A 175 -9.14 2.71 -6.20
CA ASP A 175 -7.87 1.97 -6.20
C ASP A 175 -7.03 2.44 -5.00
N THR A 176 -6.75 1.53 -4.08
CA THR A 176 -6.01 1.87 -2.85
C THR A 176 -4.51 2.14 -3.11
N ARG A 177 -3.98 1.68 -4.24
CA ARG A 177 -2.58 1.90 -4.60
C ARG A 177 -2.33 3.29 -5.15
N THR A 178 -3.27 3.83 -5.90
CA THR A 178 -3.16 5.14 -6.56
C THR A 178 -4.03 6.21 -5.92
N GLY A 179 -5.05 5.80 -5.17
CA GLY A 179 -6.05 6.71 -4.61
C GLY A 179 -7.05 7.22 -5.63
N GLN A 180 -7.12 6.62 -6.81
CA GLN A 180 -7.95 7.11 -7.90
C GLN A 180 -9.27 6.37 -8.01
N TYR A 181 -10.27 7.11 -8.51
CA TYR A 181 -11.57 6.56 -8.87
C TYR A 181 -11.44 5.54 -10.00
N ILE A 182 -12.09 4.39 -9.84
CA ILE A 182 -12.17 3.35 -10.88
C ILE A 182 -13.53 3.41 -11.56
N GLU A 183 -14.59 3.23 -10.80
CA GLU A 183 -15.97 3.17 -11.32
C GLU A 183 -16.97 3.40 -10.18
N ARG A 184 -18.20 3.64 -10.57
CA ARG A 184 -19.32 3.63 -9.61
C ARG A 184 -19.72 2.19 -9.34
N ALA A 185 -19.77 1.82 -8.09
CA ALA A 185 -20.14 0.47 -7.67
C ALA A 185 -21.63 0.17 -7.86
#